data_808fcb222fadb757d974d65c26687ea5
#
_entry.id   808fcb222fadb757d974d65c26687ea5
#
_cell.length_a   1.000
_cell.length_b   1.000
_cell.length_c   1.000
_cell.angle_alpha   90.00
_cell.angle_beta   90.00
_cell.angle_gamma   90.00
#
_symmetry.space_group_name_H-M   'P 1'
#
loop_
_entity.id
_entity.type
_entity.pdbx_description
1 polymer ?
#
loop_
_entity_poly.entity_id
_entity_poly.type
_entity_poly.pdbx_seq_one_letter_code
_entity_poly.pdbx_strand_id
1 'polypeptide(L)'
;MGAGILSIVARKLGASFVMGTDIDENAVNVSGENACQNGLCAATALTMPGADEDNDYTVFEMAEKGCGYYLSNVLSEPESRVILGNDYDVVVANILADVIIPLSEIAEEFMKPGALFISSGIIYLKAEAVKEALLANGFEIVEVTQMGDWFSYVARKN
;
A
#
# COMPACT_ATOMS: atom_id res chain seq x y z
N MET A 1 1.37 1.64 -6.39
CA MET A 1 -0.11 1.45 -6.45
C MET A 1 -0.58 1.23 -7.89
N GLY A 2 0.01 1.91 -8.85
CA GLY A 2 -0.32 1.81 -10.27
C GLY A 2 -1.78 2.19 -10.55
N ALA A 3 -2.53 1.32 -11.24
CA ALA A 3 -3.93 1.57 -11.62
C ALA A 3 -4.97 1.26 -10.52
N GLY A 4 -4.56 1.05 -9.26
CA GLY A 4 -5.45 0.81 -8.12
C GLY A 4 -6.07 -0.60 -8.05
N ILE A 5 -5.62 -1.52 -8.88
CA ILE A 5 -6.26 -2.85 -9.00
C ILE A 5 -6.27 -3.63 -7.67
N LEU A 6 -5.20 -3.57 -6.89
CA LEU A 6 -5.11 -4.28 -5.61
C LEU A 6 -6.11 -3.73 -4.60
N SER A 7 -6.29 -2.42 -4.56
CA SER A 7 -7.28 -1.74 -3.70
C SER A 7 -8.71 -2.13 -4.08
N ILE A 8 -9.01 -2.14 -5.38
CA ILE A 8 -10.33 -2.52 -5.91
C ILE A 8 -10.64 -3.97 -5.57
N VAL A 9 -9.67 -4.87 -5.77
CA VAL A 9 -9.83 -6.31 -5.44
C VAL A 9 -10.02 -6.50 -3.94
N ALA A 10 -9.21 -5.84 -3.11
CA ALA A 10 -9.34 -5.91 -1.65
C ALA A 10 -10.76 -5.51 -1.19
N ARG A 11 -11.29 -4.40 -1.71
CA ARG A 11 -12.67 -3.96 -1.41
C ARG A 11 -13.71 -4.98 -1.87
N LYS A 12 -13.57 -5.53 -3.07
CA LYS A 12 -14.49 -6.56 -3.60
C LYS A 12 -14.42 -7.88 -2.80
N LEU A 13 -13.29 -8.17 -2.17
CA LEU A 13 -13.12 -9.31 -1.27
C LEU A 13 -13.58 -9.04 0.17
N GLY A 14 -14.05 -7.83 0.47
CA GLY A 14 -14.66 -7.51 1.76
C GLY A 14 -13.82 -6.66 2.71
N ALA A 15 -12.68 -6.11 2.27
CA ALA A 15 -11.96 -5.13 3.07
C ALA A 15 -12.87 -3.93 3.36
N SER A 16 -13.00 -3.53 4.63
CA SER A 16 -13.86 -2.43 5.05
C SER A 16 -13.28 -1.06 4.71
N PHE A 17 -11.95 -0.96 4.71
CA PHE A 17 -11.20 0.26 4.45
C PHE A 17 -9.98 -0.07 3.59
N VAL A 18 -9.70 0.73 2.58
CA VAL A 18 -8.51 0.58 1.73
C VAL A 18 -7.91 1.94 1.41
N MET A 19 -6.63 2.09 1.70
CA MET A 19 -5.83 3.26 1.33
C MET A 19 -4.71 2.84 0.39
N GLY A 20 -4.47 3.61 -0.66
CA GLY A 20 -3.36 3.41 -1.58
C GLY A 20 -2.52 4.68 -1.73
N THR A 21 -1.21 4.53 -1.90
CA THR A 21 -0.31 5.64 -2.19
C THR A 21 0.52 5.39 -3.43
N ASP A 22 0.86 6.44 -4.13
CA ASP A 22 1.80 6.43 -5.25
C ASP A 22 2.56 7.75 -5.31
N ILE A 23 3.74 7.73 -5.90
CA ILE A 23 4.54 8.93 -6.18
C ILE A 23 4.17 9.59 -7.51
N ASP A 24 3.35 8.92 -8.33
CA ASP A 24 2.89 9.38 -9.63
C ASP A 24 1.44 9.88 -9.52
N GLU A 25 1.26 11.16 -9.79
CA GLU A 25 -0.06 11.82 -9.81
C GLU A 25 -1.03 11.12 -10.77
N ASN A 26 -0.55 10.67 -11.94
CA ASN A 26 -1.40 9.96 -12.89
C ASN A 26 -1.88 8.63 -12.32
N ALA A 27 -1.03 7.90 -11.58
CA ALA A 27 -1.42 6.65 -10.93
C ALA A 27 -2.51 6.90 -9.87
N VAL A 28 -2.43 7.99 -9.11
CA VAL A 28 -3.46 8.36 -8.13
C VAL A 28 -4.78 8.65 -8.82
N ASN A 29 -4.78 9.50 -9.86
CA ASN A 29 -5.99 9.87 -10.61
C ASN A 29 -6.64 8.65 -11.30
N VAL A 30 -5.86 7.86 -12.02
CA VAL A 30 -6.33 6.64 -12.72
C VAL A 30 -6.90 5.61 -11.73
N SER A 31 -6.30 5.49 -10.54
CA SER A 31 -6.83 4.61 -9.49
C SER A 31 -8.22 5.03 -9.03
N GLY A 32 -8.44 6.33 -8.85
CA GLY A 32 -9.76 6.88 -8.51
C GLY A 32 -10.80 6.60 -9.59
N GLU A 33 -10.45 6.86 -10.86
CA GLU A 33 -11.32 6.58 -12.01
C GLU A 33 -11.68 5.10 -12.10
N ASN A 34 -10.69 4.21 -11.99
CA ASN A 34 -10.91 2.76 -12.05
C ASN A 34 -11.77 2.27 -10.90
N ALA A 35 -11.61 2.78 -9.68
CA ALA A 35 -12.46 2.44 -8.56
C ALA A 35 -13.91 2.84 -8.82
N CYS A 36 -14.16 4.04 -9.31
CA CYS A 36 -15.50 4.51 -9.69
C CYS A 36 -16.12 3.65 -10.78
N GLN A 37 -15.38 3.28 -11.84
CA GLN A 37 -15.85 2.38 -12.89
C GLN A 37 -16.18 0.98 -12.37
N ASN A 38 -15.59 0.56 -11.26
CA ASN A 38 -15.88 -0.70 -10.58
C ASN A 38 -17.00 -0.59 -9.53
N GLY A 39 -17.72 0.53 -9.48
CA GLY A 39 -18.82 0.77 -8.56
C GLY A 39 -18.38 1.03 -7.12
N LEU A 40 -17.15 1.45 -6.92
CA LEU A 40 -16.63 1.87 -5.62
C LEU A 40 -16.56 3.40 -5.57
N CYS A 41 -16.93 3.99 -4.41
CA CYS A 41 -16.58 5.38 -4.15
C CYS A 41 -15.06 5.48 -4.03
N ALA A 42 -14.49 6.54 -4.58
CA ALA A 42 -13.06 6.79 -4.44
C ALA A 42 -12.83 8.28 -4.15
N ALA A 43 -11.81 8.53 -3.34
CA ALA A 43 -11.25 9.85 -3.14
C ALA A 43 -9.78 9.84 -3.54
N THR A 44 -9.35 10.91 -4.17
CA THR A 44 -7.94 11.15 -4.47
C THR A 44 -7.49 12.43 -3.77
N ALA A 45 -6.29 12.45 -3.22
CA ALA A 45 -5.65 13.63 -2.72
C ALA A 45 -4.24 13.76 -3.32
N LEU A 46 -4.01 14.89 -3.98
CA LEU A 46 -2.71 15.26 -4.56
C LEU A 46 -1.89 16.12 -3.61
N THR A 47 -2.54 16.64 -2.56
CA THR A 47 -1.95 17.46 -1.50
C THR A 47 -2.33 16.88 -0.13
N MET A 48 -1.75 17.44 0.94
CA MET A 48 -2.07 17.04 2.32
C MET A 48 -3.57 17.08 2.57
N PRO A 49 -4.18 16.00 3.10
CA PRO A 49 -5.58 16.00 3.49
C PRO A 49 -5.86 17.14 4.50
N GLY A 50 -6.86 17.95 4.20
CA GLY A 50 -7.21 19.14 5.01
C GLY A 50 -6.63 20.45 4.49
N ALA A 51 -5.87 20.47 3.38
CA ALA A 51 -5.39 21.68 2.74
C ALA A 51 -6.39 22.31 1.75
N ASP A 52 -7.42 21.57 1.34
CA ASP A 52 -8.45 22.04 0.41
C ASP A 52 -9.69 22.54 1.19
N GLU A 53 -9.91 23.85 1.21
CA GLU A 53 -11.08 24.48 1.86
C GLU A 53 -12.43 24.14 1.19
N ASP A 54 -12.41 23.54 0.00
CA ASP A 54 -13.61 23.23 -0.80
C ASP A 54 -14.08 21.77 -0.71
N ASN A 55 -13.37 20.90 0.01
CA ASN A 55 -13.72 19.47 0.09
C ASN A 55 -14.18 19.12 1.51
N ASP A 56 -15.49 18.93 1.68
CA ASP A 56 -16.14 18.60 2.95
C ASP A 56 -15.76 17.22 3.52
N TYR A 57 -14.95 16.43 2.77
CA TYR A 57 -14.55 15.07 3.16
C TYR A 57 -13.04 14.87 3.02
N THR A 58 -12.44 14.29 4.06
CA THR A 58 -11.05 13.83 4.00
C THR A 58 -10.93 12.57 3.15
N VAL A 59 -9.72 12.28 2.64
CA VAL A 59 -9.42 11.03 1.91
C VAL A 59 -9.78 9.80 2.76
N PHE A 60 -9.67 9.89 4.08
CA PHE A 60 -10.03 8.81 5.01
C PHE A 60 -11.53 8.57 5.06
N GLU A 61 -12.37 9.61 5.19
CA GLU A 61 -13.83 9.49 5.22
C GLU A 61 -14.37 8.91 3.92
N MET A 62 -13.74 9.24 2.79
CA MET A 62 -14.10 8.65 1.50
C MET A 62 -13.61 7.21 1.37
N ALA A 63 -12.43 6.88 1.93
CA ALA A 63 -11.90 5.52 1.93
C ALA A 63 -12.78 4.57 2.76
N GLU A 64 -13.43 5.03 3.81
CA GLU A 64 -14.42 4.25 4.57
C GLU A 64 -15.61 3.80 3.69
N LYS A 65 -15.94 4.57 2.67
CA LYS A 65 -17.03 4.26 1.72
C LYS A 65 -16.55 3.51 0.48
N GLY A 66 -15.24 3.51 0.21
CA GLY A 66 -14.68 2.93 -1.01
C GLY A 66 -13.18 2.73 -0.92
N CYS A 67 -12.43 3.51 -1.70
CA CYS A 67 -10.98 3.52 -1.72
C CYS A 67 -10.46 4.95 -1.57
N GLY A 68 -9.45 5.17 -0.76
CA GLY A 68 -8.68 6.40 -0.70
C GLY A 68 -7.36 6.28 -1.44
N TYR A 69 -6.98 7.31 -2.20
CA TYR A 69 -5.70 7.35 -2.91
C TYR A 69 -4.99 8.66 -2.64
N TYR A 70 -3.74 8.58 -2.25
CA TYR A 70 -2.95 9.74 -1.84
C TYR A 70 -1.61 9.80 -2.57
N LEU A 71 -1.29 10.98 -3.11
CA LEU A 71 0.01 11.27 -3.73
C LEU A 71 1.04 11.45 -2.62
N SER A 72 1.94 10.49 -2.48
CA SER A 72 2.94 10.52 -1.43
C SER A 72 4.09 9.56 -1.71
N ASN A 73 5.28 9.96 -1.30
CA ASN A 73 6.43 9.10 -1.14
C ASN A 73 6.66 8.76 0.33
N VAL A 74 6.07 7.67 0.81
CA VAL A 74 6.15 7.25 2.21
C VAL A 74 7.58 7.02 2.72
N LEU A 75 8.56 6.81 1.82
CA LEU A 75 9.97 6.64 2.21
C LEU A 75 10.62 7.96 2.59
N SER A 76 10.29 9.06 1.89
CA SER A 76 10.91 10.37 2.06
C SER A 76 10.04 11.39 2.80
N GLU A 77 8.76 11.10 3.01
CA GLU A 77 7.76 12.01 3.59
C GLU A 77 7.18 11.44 4.89
N PRO A 78 7.87 11.61 6.05
CA PRO A 78 7.41 11.07 7.33
C PRO A 78 6.01 11.55 7.75
N GLU A 79 5.65 12.79 7.40
CA GLU A 79 4.32 13.36 7.64
C GLU A 79 3.21 12.55 6.96
N SER A 80 3.47 12.01 5.78
CA SER A 80 2.53 11.15 5.06
C SER A 80 2.22 9.86 5.83
N ARG A 81 3.20 9.32 6.56
CA ARG A 81 3.02 8.13 7.38
C ARG A 81 2.04 8.38 8.52
N VAL A 82 2.14 9.57 9.15
CA VAL A 82 1.21 9.97 10.21
C VAL A 82 -0.21 10.09 9.67
N ILE A 83 -0.37 10.67 8.49
CA ILE A 83 -1.67 10.82 7.82
C ILE A 83 -2.26 9.45 7.46
N LEU A 84 -1.45 8.54 6.93
CA LEU A 84 -1.92 7.20 6.53
C LEU A 84 -2.35 6.35 7.72
N GLY A 85 -1.89 6.66 8.92
CA GLY A 85 -2.23 5.90 10.13
C GLY A 85 -1.53 4.55 10.22
N ASN A 86 -1.89 3.76 11.23
CA ASN A 86 -1.12 2.59 11.64
C ASN A 86 -1.95 1.34 12.00
N ASP A 87 -3.18 1.26 11.57
CA ASP A 87 -4.13 0.22 12.05
C ASP A 87 -4.54 -0.76 10.94
N TYR A 88 -3.61 -1.05 10.01
CA TYR A 88 -3.89 -1.94 8.89
C TYR A 88 -3.65 -3.41 9.24
N ASP A 89 -4.59 -4.27 8.83
CA ASP A 89 -4.48 -5.73 8.95
C ASP A 89 -3.59 -6.32 7.86
N VAL A 90 -3.49 -5.62 6.71
CA VAL A 90 -2.66 -6.04 5.57
C VAL A 90 -2.06 -4.81 4.90
N VAL A 91 -0.76 -4.85 4.65
CA VAL A 91 -0.02 -3.91 3.80
C VAL A 91 0.44 -4.65 2.56
N VAL A 92 0.23 -4.07 1.37
CA VAL A 92 0.60 -4.70 0.10
C VAL A 92 1.49 -3.79 -0.71
N ALA A 93 2.61 -4.32 -1.20
CA ALA A 93 3.54 -3.64 -2.10
C ALA A 93 3.87 -4.51 -3.32
N ASN A 94 3.34 -4.14 -4.49
CA ASN A 94 3.71 -4.76 -5.77
C ASN A 94 4.54 -3.74 -6.56
N ILE A 95 5.84 -3.70 -6.30
CA ILE A 95 6.79 -2.71 -6.82
C ILE A 95 8.20 -3.31 -6.94
N LEU A 96 9.17 -2.52 -7.38
CA LEU A 96 10.56 -2.94 -7.51
C LEU A 96 11.18 -3.34 -6.16
N ALA A 97 12.00 -4.37 -6.16
CA ALA A 97 12.71 -4.86 -4.97
C ALA A 97 13.54 -3.77 -4.28
N ASP A 98 14.18 -2.88 -5.05
CA ASP A 98 14.98 -1.78 -4.52
C ASP A 98 14.15 -0.72 -3.77
N VAL A 99 12.81 -0.75 -3.91
CA VAL A 99 11.87 0.04 -3.12
C VAL A 99 11.28 -0.78 -1.96
N ILE A 100 11.05 -2.09 -2.16
CA ILE A 100 10.54 -2.98 -1.10
C ILE A 100 11.53 -3.08 0.06
N ILE A 101 12.83 -3.14 -0.22
CA ILE A 101 13.86 -3.24 0.81
C ILE A 101 13.77 -2.07 1.80
N PRO A 102 13.91 -0.79 1.41
CA PRO A 102 13.74 0.30 2.36
C PRO A 102 12.31 0.44 2.89
N LEU A 103 11.28 0.04 2.14
CA LEU A 103 9.92 0.04 2.63
C LEU A 103 9.74 -0.95 3.80
N SER A 104 10.44 -2.08 3.80
CA SER A 104 10.38 -3.04 4.91
C SER A 104 10.87 -2.48 6.24
N GLU A 105 11.71 -1.45 6.23
CA GLU A 105 12.20 -0.78 7.44
C GLU A 105 11.10 0.02 8.16
N ILE A 106 10.10 0.49 7.41
CA ILE A 106 9.02 1.34 7.91
C ILE A 106 7.64 0.68 7.83
N ALA A 107 7.52 -0.48 7.19
CA ALA A 107 6.23 -1.11 6.94
C ALA A 107 5.46 -1.41 8.24
N GLU A 108 6.19 -1.71 9.33
CA GLU A 108 5.58 -1.92 10.65
C GLU A 108 4.86 -0.71 11.21
N GLU A 109 5.23 0.51 10.80
CA GLU A 109 4.59 1.75 11.26
C GLU A 109 3.10 1.80 10.85
N PHE A 110 2.73 1.12 9.77
CA PHE A 110 1.36 1.09 9.25
C PHE A 110 0.53 -0.09 9.80
N MET A 111 1.15 -1.06 10.47
CA MET A 111 0.57 -2.39 10.68
C MET A 111 0.15 -2.63 12.13
N LYS A 112 -0.97 -3.31 12.32
CA LYS A 112 -1.33 -3.93 13.61
C LYS A 112 -0.34 -5.03 13.98
N PRO A 113 -0.19 -5.36 15.27
CA PRO A 113 0.48 -6.60 15.68
C PRO A 113 -0.16 -7.82 15.00
N GLY A 114 0.66 -8.71 14.44
CA GLY A 114 0.19 -9.90 13.73
C GLY A 114 -0.31 -9.67 12.30
N ALA A 115 -0.32 -8.41 11.82
CA ALA A 115 -0.71 -8.07 10.45
C ALA A 115 0.26 -8.63 9.41
N LEU A 116 -0.19 -8.68 8.16
CA LEU A 116 0.58 -9.23 7.05
C LEU A 116 1.14 -8.13 6.14
N PHE A 117 2.42 -8.25 5.80
CA PHE A 117 3.06 -7.51 4.73
C PHE A 117 3.22 -8.42 3.51
N ILE A 118 2.55 -8.09 2.42
CA ILE A 118 2.60 -8.84 1.16
C ILE A 118 3.42 -8.04 0.16
N SER A 119 4.58 -8.54 -0.20
CA SER A 119 5.46 -7.95 -1.21
C SER A 119 5.53 -8.81 -2.46
N SER A 120 5.48 -8.20 -3.64
CA SER A 120 5.46 -8.88 -4.94
C SER A 120 6.12 -8.02 -6.03
N GLY A 121 6.28 -8.58 -7.25
CA GLY A 121 7.00 -7.89 -8.33
C GLY A 121 8.51 -7.99 -8.18
N ILE A 122 9.01 -9.00 -7.47
CA ILE A 122 10.42 -9.19 -7.12
C ILE A 122 11.04 -10.16 -8.12
N ILE A 123 12.01 -9.67 -8.90
CA ILE A 123 12.75 -10.55 -9.82
C ILE A 123 13.67 -11.50 -9.03
N TYR A 124 13.87 -12.73 -9.53
CA TYR A 124 14.64 -13.77 -8.86
C TYR A 124 16.02 -13.31 -8.36
N LEU A 125 16.71 -12.44 -9.12
CA LEU A 125 18.03 -11.90 -8.75
C LEU A 125 18.02 -11.07 -7.45
N LYS A 126 16.88 -10.56 -7.04
CA LYS A 126 16.68 -9.73 -5.86
C LYS A 126 15.90 -10.44 -4.74
N ALA A 127 15.42 -11.67 -5.01
CA ALA A 127 14.55 -12.37 -4.08
C ALA A 127 15.19 -12.59 -2.70
N GLU A 128 16.44 -13.06 -2.66
CA GLU A 128 17.13 -13.29 -1.38
C GLU A 128 17.42 -11.98 -0.63
N ALA A 129 17.79 -10.90 -1.34
CA ALA A 129 18.02 -9.61 -0.70
C ALA A 129 16.75 -9.04 -0.04
N VAL A 130 15.60 -9.21 -0.69
CA VAL A 130 14.30 -8.81 -0.10
C VAL A 130 13.97 -9.67 1.12
N LYS A 131 14.17 -10.97 1.04
CA LYS A 131 13.94 -11.88 2.17
C LYS A 131 14.83 -11.53 3.38
N GLU A 132 16.13 -11.30 3.14
CA GLU A 132 17.06 -10.89 4.19
C GLU A 132 16.63 -9.56 4.84
N ALA A 133 16.17 -8.59 4.04
CA ALA A 133 15.68 -7.32 4.56
C ALA A 133 14.42 -7.51 5.43
N LEU A 134 13.45 -8.31 4.98
CA LEU A 134 12.26 -8.61 5.78
C LEU A 134 12.61 -9.25 7.12
N LEU A 135 13.50 -10.25 7.12
CA LEU A 135 13.93 -10.92 8.35
C LEU A 135 14.72 -9.97 9.27
N ALA A 136 15.62 -9.13 8.71
CA ALA A 136 16.39 -8.17 9.47
C ALA A 136 15.52 -7.09 10.15
N ASN A 137 14.40 -6.76 9.52
CA ASN A 137 13.39 -5.81 10.03
C ASN A 137 12.31 -6.47 10.90
N GLY A 138 12.54 -7.70 11.39
CA GLY A 138 11.72 -8.35 12.41
C GLY A 138 10.49 -9.09 11.88
N PHE A 139 10.31 -9.18 10.56
CA PHE A 139 9.19 -9.95 10.00
C PHE A 139 9.46 -11.46 10.04
N GLU A 140 8.42 -12.24 10.30
CA GLU A 140 8.39 -13.68 10.07
C GLU A 140 7.92 -13.97 8.63
N ILE A 141 8.70 -14.72 7.84
CA ILE A 141 8.25 -15.15 6.51
C ILE A 141 7.23 -16.30 6.65
N VAL A 142 6.00 -16.03 6.27
CA VAL A 142 4.88 -16.99 6.33
C VAL A 142 4.78 -17.81 5.06
N GLU A 143 4.97 -17.18 3.90
CA GLU A 143 4.86 -17.83 2.61
C GLU A 143 5.81 -17.20 1.59
N VAL A 144 6.34 -18.03 0.72
CA VAL A 144 7.12 -17.60 -0.46
C VAL A 144 6.49 -18.26 -1.68
N THR A 145 6.09 -17.44 -2.64
CA THR A 145 5.57 -17.93 -3.92
C THR A 145 6.50 -17.54 -5.05
N GLN A 146 6.78 -18.47 -5.95
CA GLN A 146 7.54 -18.22 -7.18
C GLN A 146 6.68 -18.57 -8.40
N MET A 147 6.68 -17.66 -9.37
CA MET A 147 6.05 -17.87 -10.67
C MET A 147 7.02 -17.43 -11.78
N GLY A 148 7.68 -18.39 -12.42
CA GLY A 148 8.77 -18.10 -13.35
C GLY A 148 9.91 -17.38 -12.63
N ASP A 149 10.27 -16.22 -13.14
CA ASP A 149 11.34 -15.37 -12.57
C ASP A 149 10.85 -14.41 -11.47
N TRP A 150 9.58 -14.46 -11.11
CA TRP A 150 8.96 -13.54 -10.16
C TRP A 150 8.71 -14.20 -8.82
N PHE A 151 8.98 -13.44 -7.76
CA PHE A 151 8.78 -13.84 -6.37
C PHE A 151 7.79 -12.93 -5.67
N SER A 152 7.08 -13.50 -4.70
CA SER A 152 6.33 -12.78 -3.70
C SER A 152 6.56 -13.37 -2.31
N TYR A 153 6.49 -12.52 -1.30
CA TYR A 153 6.59 -12.88 0.11
C TYR A 153 5.35 -12.45 0.85
N VAL A 154 4.83 -13.33 1.69
CA VAL A 154 3.89 -12.99 2.75
C VAL A 154 4.69 -13.03 4.05
N ALA A 155 4.80 -11.89 4.71
CA ALA A 155 5.53 -11.73 5.95
C ALA A 155 4.59 -11.22 7.04
N ARG A 156 4.76 -11.68 8.28
CA ARG A 156 3.95 -11.30 9.43
C ARG A 156 4.73 -10.36 10.33
N LYS A 157 4.06 -9.32 10.79
CA LYS A 157 4.55 -8.48 11.89
C LYS A 157 4.42 -9.24 13.21
N ASN A 158 5.50 -9.34 13.96
CA ASN A 158 5.52 -9.93 15.30
C ASN A 158 4.89 -9.02 16.37
#